data_791fcccd7142ed8eabe5642384b8440d
#
_entry.id   791fcccd7142ed8eabe5642384b8440d
#
_cell.length_a   1.000
_cell.length_b   1.000
_cell.length_c   1.000
_cell.angle_alpha   90.00
_cell.angle_beta   90.00
_cell.angle_gamma   90.00
#
_symmetry.space_group_name_H-M   'P 1'
#
loop_
_entity.id
_entity.type
_entity.pdbx_description
1 polymer ?
#
loop_
_entity_poly.entity_id
_entity_poly.type
_entity_poly.pdbx_seq_one_letter_code
_entity_poly.pdbx_strand_id
1 'polypeptide(L)'
;MRRFDTPPLPARLEHVLILGMDYGLVLFTSDRGINPAAAAKLADDHGFTTFYVPEHTHIPIKREAAHPTTGDESLPDDRYMRTLDPWVSLGAACAVTSRVRLSTAVALPVEHDPITLAKSIATLDHLSGGRVSLGVGFGWNTDELADHNVPPGRRRTMLREYIEAMRALWTEEEAEYDGEFVKFGPSWAWPKPVQSHIPVLVGAAGTEKNFKWIARSADGWITTPRDFDIDEPVKLLQDTWAAAGRDGAPQIVALDFKPDPEKLAHWQELGVTEVLFGLPDKTEDEVAGYVERLAGKLAALV
;
A
#
# COMPACT_ATOMS: atom_id res chain seq x y z
N MET A 1 22.37 -13.22 -21.63
CA MET A 1 21.37 -13.20 -20.54
C MET A 1 21.81 -14.23 -19.50
N ARG A 2 22.45 -13.84 -18.39
CA ARG A 2 22.87 -14.77 -17.34
C ARG A 2 21.67 -14.98 -16.43
N ARG A 3 21.19 -16.23 -16.30
CA ARG A 3 20.26 -16.61 -15.25
C ARG A 3 21.01 -16.52 -13.92
N PHE A 4 20.53 -15.71 -13.02
CA PHE A 4 20.97 -15.72 -11.63
C PHE A 4 20.28 -16.93 -10.97
N ASP A 5 21.09 -17.95 -10.64
CA ASP A 5 20.61 -19.07 -9.82
C ASP A 5 20.29 -18.52 -8.42
N THR A 6 19.03 -18.46 -8.08
CA THR A 6 18.56 -18.11 -6.74
C THR A 6 18.93 -19.26 -5.79
N PRO A 7 19.64 -19.00 -4.67
CA PRO A 7 19.91 -20.03 -3.69
C PRO A 7 18.60 -20.58 -3.10
N PRO A 8 18.54 -21.87 -2.74
CA PRO A 8 17.35 -22.43 -2.11
C PRO A 8 17.05 -21.72 -0.79
N LEU A 9 15.77 -21.47 -0.53
CA LEU A 9 15.24 -20.88 0.69
C LEU A 9 15.73 -21.65 1.93
N PRO A 10 16.20 -20.98 3.00
CA PRO A 10 16.42 -21.66 4.27
C PRO A 10 15.09 -22.21 4.79
N ALA A 11 15.11 -23.42 5.35
CA ALA A 11 13.95 -24.21 5.80
C ALA A 11 12.97 -23.49 6.77
N ARG A 12 13.34 -22.33 7.31
CA ARG A 12 12.46 -21.46 8.14
C ARG A 12 11.42 -20.67 7.36
N LEU A 13 11.55 -20.53 6.04
CA LEU A 13 10.70 -19.65 5.22
C LEU A 13 9.50 -20.36 4.60
N GLU A 14 9.50 -21.70 4.53
CA GLU A 14 8.36 -22.46 4.03
C GLU A 14 7.15 -22.45 5.00
N HIS A 15 7.35 -22.04 6.25
CA HIS A 15 6.33 -22.13 7.30
C HIS A 15 5.47 -20.87 7.49
N VAL A 16 5.89 -19.69 7.01
CA VAL A 16 5.08 -18.45 7.14
C VAL A 16 3.92 -18.43 6.15
N LEU A 17 3.95 -19.25 5.10
CA LEU A 17 2.91 -19.39 4.07
C LEU A 17 1.78 -20.37 4.43
N ILE A 18 1.80 -21.04 5.59
CA ILE A 18 0.96 -22.23 5.86
C ILE A 18 -0.48 -21.87 6.32
N LEU A 19 -0.75 -20.63 6.75
CA LEU A 19 -2.09 -20.23 7.19
C LEU A 19 -2.97 -19.66 6.06
N GLY A 20 -2.52 -19.63 4.79
CA GLY A 20 -3.33 -19.08 3.69
C GLY A 20 -3.60 -17.57 3.77
N MET A 21 -2.89 -16.87 4.66
CA MET A 21 -2.95 -15.42 4.84
C MET A 21 -1.52 -14.85 4.78
N ASP A 22 -1.35 -13.73 4.09
CA ASP A 22 -0.08 -13.05 3.93
C ASP A 22 0.25 -12.16 5.13
N TYR A 23 1.56 -11.91 5.35
CA TYR A 23 2.05 -11.03 6.40
C TYR A 23 3.00 -9.99 5.82
N GLY A 24 2.65 -8.72 5.96
CA GLY A 24 3.42 -7.58 5.46
C GLY A 24 4.02 -6.73 6.58
N LEU A 25 4.98 -5.90 6.20
CA LEU A 25 5.57 -4.88 7.08
C LEU A 25 5.32 -3.49 6.50
N VAL A 26 4.97 -2.53 7.36
CA VAL A 26 4.91 -1.11 6.98
C VAL A 26 5.94 -0.30 7.75
N LEU A 27 6.78 0.42 7.02
CA LEU A 27 7.69 1.41 7.58
C LEU A 27 7.10 2.80 7.35
N PHE A 28 6.70 3.47 8.44
CA PHE A 28 6.46 4.90 8.36
C PHE A 28 7.84 5.58 8.29
N THR A 29 8.27 5.91 7.08
CA THR A 29 9.63 6.36 6.78
C THR A 29 9.96 7.70 7.44
N SER A 30 11.22 7.88 7.85
CA SER A 30 11.75 9.17 8.25
C SER A 30 13.23 9.30 7.88
N ASP A 31 13.75 10.52 7.88
CA ASP A 31 15.18 10.80 7.67
C ASP A 31 16.05 10.47 8.90
N ARG A 32 15.46 9.89 9.96
CA ARG A 32 16.11 9.55 11.24
C ARG A 32 16.12 8.06 11.55
N GLY A 33 15.17 7.31 11.02
CA GLY A 33 15.01 5.89 11.26
C GLY A 33 15.82 5.02 10.30
N ILE A 34 15.50 3.74 10.29
CA ILE A 34 16.09 2.78 9.38
C ILE A 34 15.87 3.19 7.91
N ASN A 35 16.90 3.00 7.07
CA ASN A 35 16.78 3.20 5.64
C ASN A 35 15.72 2.25 5.04
N PRO A 36 14.80 2.71 4.15
CA PRO A 36 13.77 1.88 3.55
C PRO A 36 14.31 0.64 2.81
N ALA A 37 15.47 0.74 2.15
CA ALA A 37 16.09 -0.41 1.50
C ALA A 37 16.54 -1.47 2.50
N ALA A 38 17.14 -1.07 3.63
CA ALA A 38 17.52 -2.00 4.70
C ALA A 38 16.28 -2.65 5.34
N ALA A 39 15.21 -1.88 5.60
CA ALA A 39 13.98 -2.41 6.15
C ALA A 39 13.29 -3.41 5.20
N ALA A 40 13.24 -3.10 3.91
CA ALA A 40 12.71 -4.01 2.89
C ALA A 40 13.54 -5.29 2.76
N LYS A 41 14.87 -5.18 2.90
CA LYS A 41 15.78 -6.34 2.90
C LYS A 41 15.51 -7.25 4.10
N LEU A 42 15.28 -6.67 5.28
CA LEU A 42 14.87 -7.45 6.47
C LEU A 42 13.52 -8.15 6.23
N ALA A 43 12.54 -7.48 5.61
CA ALA A 43 11.27 -8.10 5.26
C ALA A 43 11.47 -9.29 4.30
N ASP A 44 12.26 -9.10 3.25
CA ASP A 44 12.58 -10.14 2.25
C ASP A 44 13.30 -11.34 2.88
N ASP A 45 14.30 -11.09 3.75
CA ASP A 45 15.11 -12.11 4.40
C ASP A 45 14.32 -12.93 5.44
N HIS A 46 13.32 -12.33 6.07
CA HIS A 46 12.50 -12.98 7.09
C HIS A 46 11.16 -13.52 6.54
N GLY A 47 10.96 -13.50 5.22
CA GLY A 47 9.83 -14.16 4.56
C GLY A 47 8.50 -13.42 4.65
N PHE A 48 8.52 -12.11 4.94
CA PHE A 48 7.32 -11.29 4.80
C PHE A 48 6.96 -11.14 3.32
N THR A 49 5.66 -11.12 3.03
CA THR A 49 5.16 -11.13 1.65
C THR A 49 5.15 -9.76 1.02
N THR A 50 4.96 -8.69 1.82
CA THR A 50 4.87 -7.33 1.30
C THR A 50 5.57 -6.32 2.21
N PHE A 51 6.21 -5.32 1.61
CA PHE A 51 6.79 -4.17 2.28
C PHE A 51 6.09 -2.90 1.82
N TYR A 52 5.60 -2.12 2.79
CA TYR A 52 4.81 -0.91 2.57
C TYR A 52 5.49 0.34 3.09
N VAL A 53 5.30 1.46 2.38
CA VAL A 53 5.67 2.80 2.84
C VAL A 53 4.50 3.77 2.64
N PRO A 54 4.27 4.75 3.54
CA PRO A 54 3.25 5.79 3.36
C PRO A 54 3.79 6.97 2.54
N GLU A 55 2.91 7.91 2.27
CA GLU A 55 3.22 9.16 1.61
C GLU A 55 2.66 10.37 2.34
N HIS A 56 3.50 11.38 2.49
CA HIS A 56 3.19 12.79 2.62
C HIS A 56 4.23 13.56 1.84
N THR A 57 3.82 14.45 0.94
CA THR A 57 4.75 15.26 0.15
C THR A 57 5.33 16.39 1.00
N HIS A 58 4.50 16.96 1.85
CA HIS A 58 4.84 17.98 2.84
C HIS A 58 3.70 18.12 3.85
N ILE A 59 3.96 18.78 4.96
CA ILE A 59 2.92 19.09 5.95
C ILE A 59 2.87 20.60 6.13
N PRO A 60 1.80 21.29 5.71
CA PRO A 60 1.63 22.71 5.97
C PRO A 60 1.68 23.02 7.47
N ILE A 61 2.44 24.02 7.88
CA ILE A 61 2.59 24.40 9.31
C ILE A 61 1.25 24.87 9.89
N LYS A 62 0.50 25.66 9.12
CA LYS A 62 -0.86 26.08 9.47
C LYS A 62 -1.85 25.20 8.72
N ARG A 63 -2.66 24.47 9.45
CA ARG A 63 -3.65 23.53 8.90
C ARG A 63 -4.99 23.74 9.59
N GLU A 64 -6.06 23.52 8.83
CA GLU A 64 -7.43 23.36 9.35
C GLU A 64 -7.84 21.89 9.40
N ALA A 65 -7.15 21.04 8.64
CA ALA A 65 -7.41 19.60 8.59
C ALA A 65 -7.08 18.94 9.93
N ALA A 66 -8.09 18.36 10.57
CA ALA A 66 -7.91 17.53 11.74
C ALA A 66 -7.29 16.17 11.36
N HIS A 67 -6.24 15.77 12.10
CA HIS A 67 -5.64 14.45 11.91
C HIS A 67 -6.59 13.36 12.40
N PRO A 68 -6.79 12.26 11.63
CA PRO A 68 -7.76 11.22 11.98
C PRO A 68 -7.57 10.58 13.36
N THR A 69 -6.33 10.49 13.85
CA THR A 69 -6.01 9.85 15.13
C THR A 69 -6.11 10.81 16.31
N THR A 70 -5.62 12.05 16.17
CA THR A 70 -5.66 13.04 17.26
C THR A 70 -6.99 13.75 17.37
N GLY A 71 -7.70 13.91 16.24
CA GLY A 71 -9.00 14.61 16.18
C GLY A 71 -8.88 16.13 16.09
N ASP A 72 -7.66 16.67 16.03
CA ASP A 72 -7.34 18.09 15.89
C ASP A 72 -6.18 18.29 14.87
N GLU A 73 -5.63 19.50 14.78
CA GLU A 73 -4.51 19.81 13.89
C GLU A 73 -3.15 19.26 14.33
N SER A 74 -3.06 18.65 15.52
CA SER A 74 -1.81 18.06 15.99
C SER A 74 -1.44 16.80 15.23
N LEU A 75 -0.14 16.51 15.10
CA LEU A 75 0.37 15.29 14.51
C LEU A 75 0.68 14.29 15.63
N PRO A 76 0.43 12.98 15.43
CA PRO A 76 0.79 11.96 16.41
C PRO A 76 2.27 11.94 16.77
N ASP A 77 3.11 12.24 15.79
CA ASP A 77 4.57 12.36 15.95
C ASP A 77 5.19 13.17 14.78
N ASP A 78 6.50 13.41 14.82
CA ASP A 78 7.20 14.24 13.85
C ASP A 78 7.56 13.53 12.53
N ARG A 79 7.29 12.22 12.39
CA ARG A 79 7.53 11.47 11.15
C ARG A 79 6.67 11.97 9.99
N TYR A 80 5.48 12.49 10.28
CA TYR A 80 4.60 13.04 9.26
C TYR A 80 5.28 14.13 8.42
N MET A 81 6.05 15.02 9.06
CA MET A 81 6.79 16.09 8.37
C MET A 81 8.15 15.63 7.80
N ARG A 82 8.54 14.38 8.02
CA ARG A 82 9.83 13.79 7.66
C ARG A 82 9.72 12.60 6.74
N THR A 83 8.53 12.30 6.26
CA THR A 83 8.25 11.16 5.37
C THR A 83 9.12 11.26 4.12
N LEU A 84 9.77 10.14 3.77
CA LEU A 84 10.54 10.04 2.53
C LEU A 84 9.60 9.78 1.36
N ASP A 85 9.99 10.21 0.16
CA ASP A 85 9.25 9.91 -1.06
C ASP A 85 9.09 8.38 -1.24
N PRO A 86 7.86 7.89 -1.43
CA PRO A 86 7.59 6.45 -1.50
C PRO A 86 8.19 5.80 -2.74
N TRP A 87 8.20 6.47 -3.88
CA TRP A 87 8.66 5.88 -5.15
C TRP A 87 10.16 5.74 -5.19
N VAL A 88 10.89 6.73 -4.64
CA VAL A 88 12.35 6.66 -4.44
C VAL A 88 12.69 5.58 -3.42
N SER A 89 11.96 5.51 -2.31
CA SER A 89 12.15 4.51 -1.26
C SER A 89 11.91 3.08 -1.78
N LEU A 90 10.82 2.86 -2.53
CA LEU A 90 10.51 1.56 -3.12
C LEU A 90 11.48 1.21 -4.26
N GLY A 91 11.99 2.18 -5.02
CA GLY A 91 13.04 1.97 -5.99
C GLY A 91 14.34 1.48 -5.35
N ALA A 92 14.74 2.06 -4.23
CA ALA A 92 15.88 1.59 -3.44
C ALA A 92 15.64 0.19 -2.85
N ALA A 93 14.43 -0.06 -2.32
CA ALA A 93 14.03 -1.38 -1.82
C ALA A 93 14.04 -2.45 -2.93
N CYS A 94 13.57 -2.10 -4.13
CA CYS A 94 13.58 -2.99 -5.31
C CYS A 94 14.97 -3.53 -5.62
N ALA A 95 15.99 -2.68 -5.51
CA ALA A 95 17.37 -3.04 -5.87
C ALA A 95 18.01 -4.07 -4.93
N VAL A 96 17.49 -4.25 -3.70
CA VAL A 96 18.07 -5.12 -2.68
C VAL A 96 17.18 -6.29 -2.28
N THR A 97 16.00 -6.41 -2.87
CA THR A 97 15.01 -7.47 -2.59
C THR A 97 14.71 -8.30 -3.84
N SER A 98 14.22 -9.52 -3.64
CA SER A 98 13.92 -10.43 -4.74
C SER A 98 12.56 -11.11 -4.66
N ARG A 99 11.91 -11.12 -3.50
CA ARG A 99 10.65 -11.84 -3.26
C ARG A 99 9.54 -10.92 -2.75
N VAL A 100 9.86 -10.08 -1.76
CA VAL A 100 8.88 -9.22 -1.12
C VAL A 100 8.20 -8.29 -2.15
N ARG A 101 6.89 -8.20 -2.09
CA ARG A 101 6.09 -7.26 -2.86
C ARG A 101 6.33 -5.83 -2.35
N LEU A 102 6.34 -4.87 -3.23
CA LEU A 102 6.59 -3.46 -2.93
C LEU A 102 5.29 -2.69 -3.05
N SER A 103 4.86 -2.05 -1.98
CA SER A 103 3.56 -1.39 -1.92
C SER A 103 3.58 -0.08 -1.15
N THR A 104 2.47 0.64 -1.20
CA THR A 104 2.26 1.85 -0.42
C THR A 104 1.08 1.68 0.56
N ALA A 105 1.19 2.24 1.78
CA ALA A 105 0.10 2.26 2.74
C ALA A 105 0.04 3.61 3.48
N VAL A 106 -0.45 4.64 2.79
CA VAL A 106 -0.96 4.70 1.41
C VAL A 106 -0.27 5.79 0.63
N ALA A 107 -0.23 5.67 -0.71
CA ALA A 107 0.12 6.78 -1.58
C ALA A 107 -1.06 7.74 -1.80
N LEU A 108 -0.75 8.96 -2.21
CA LEU A 108 -1.69 10.02 -2.52
C LEU A 108 -1.61 10.42 -4.02
N PRO A 109 -2.10 9.58 -4.95
CA PRO A 109 -1.93 9.81 -6.38
C PRO A 109 -2.38 11.20 -6.86
N VAL A 110 -3.40 11.78 -6.21
CA VAL A 110 -3.93 13.10 -6.57
C VAL A 110 -2.96 14.27 -6.29
N GLU A 111 -1.85 14.02 -5.60
CA GLU A 111 -0.78 14.98 -5.36
C GLU A 111 0.30 14.95 -6.45
N HIS A 112 0.19 14.04 -7.41
CA HIS A 112 1.13 13.84 -8.51
C HIS A 112 0.53 14.21 -9.87
N ASP A 113 1.40 14.35 -10.88
CA ASP A 113 0.98 14.24 -12.27
C ASP A 113 0.71 12.77 -12.61
N PRO A 114 -0.49 12.40 -13.08
CA PRO A 114 -0.88 11.00 -13.27
C PRO A 114 -0.08 10.27 -14.37
N ILE A 115 0.39 10.98 -15.40
CA ILE A 115 1.18 10.39 -16.48
C ILE A 115 2.58 10.05 -15.96
N THR A 116 3.19 10.97 -15.22
CA THR A 116 4.49 10.77 -14.58
C THR A 116 4.42 9.66 -13.53
N LEU A 117 3.37 9.64 -12.73
CA LEU A 117 3.15 8.61 -11.71
C LEU A 117 2.96 7.22 -12.36
N ALA A 118 2.15 7.12 -13.43
CA ALA A 118 1.99 5.89 -14.19
C ALA A 118 3.33 5.35 -14.71
N LYS A 119 4.21 6.26 -15.20
CA LYS A 119 5.55 5.91 -15.67
C LYS A 119 6.41 5.37 -14.52
N SER A 120 6.43 6.02 -13.37
CA SER A 120 7.21 5.61 -12.21
C SER A 120 6.81 4.23 -11.73
N ILE A 121 5.51 3.98 -11.59
CA ILE A 121 4.96 2.71 -11.15
C ILE A 121 5.24 1.58 -12.14
N ALA A 122 5.01 1.81 -13.45
CA ALA A 122 5.32 0.82 -14.49
C ALA A 122 6.81 0.48 -14.53
N THR A 123 7.67 1.47 -14.31
CA THR A 123 9.13 1.27 -14.24
C THR A 123 9.50 0.43 -13.02
N LEU A 124 8.93 0.74 -11.85
CA LEU A 124 9.17 -0.02 -10.62
C LEU A 124 8.68 -1.47 -10.78
N ASP A 125 7.50 -1.67 -11.38
CA ASP A 125 6.98 -3.01 -11.64
C ASP A 125 7.89 -3.80 -12.59
N HIS A 126 8.36 -3.16 -13.65
CA HIS A 126 9.29 -3.76 -14.60
C HIS A 126 10.62 -4.15 -13.95
N LEU A 127 11.23 -3.26 -13.17
CA LEU A 127 12.50 -3.50 -12.49
C LEU A 127 12.38 -4.56 -11.38
N SER A 128 11.25 -4.60 -10.70
CA SER A 128 10.98 -5.59 -9.64
C SER A 128 10.58 -6.97 -10.18
N GLY A 129 10.30 -7.10 -11.49
CA GLY A 129 9.80 -8.35 -12.07
C GLY A 129 8.34 -8.65 -11.70
N GLY A 130 7.50 -7.62 -11.56
CA GLY A 130 6.06 -7.78 -11.30
C GLY A 130 5.70 -7.88 -9.82
N ARG A 131 6.44 -7.20 -8.93
CA ARG A 131 6.22 -7.24 -7.48
C ARG A 131 5.53 -5.99 -6.90
N VAL A 132 4.92 -5.13 -7.73
CA VAL A 132 4.27 -3.91 -7.25
C VAL A 132 2.79 -4.14 -6.94
N SER A 133 2.29 -3.52 -5.88
CA SER A 133 0.89 -3.25 -5.63
C SER A 133 0.72 -1.82 -5.13
N LEU A 134 -0.47 -1.25 -5.25
CA LEU A 134 -0.73 0.12 -4.87
C LEU A 134 -1.75 0.18 -3.73
N GLY A 135 -1.31 0.65 -2.56
CA GLY A 135 -2.25 1.15 -1.58
C GLY A 135 -2.42 2.66 -1.77
N VAL A 136 -3.64 3.11 -2.03
CA VAL A 136 -3.94 4.53 -2.29
C VAL A 136 -4.90 5.09 -1.27
N GLY A 137 -4.79 6.38 -0.96
CA GLY A 137 -5.66 7.08 -0.04
C GLY A 137 -6.39 8.25 -0.69
N PHE A 138 -7.47 8.70 -0.04
CA PHE A 138 -8.16 9.92 -0.44
C PHE A 138 -7.48 11.20 0.08
N GLY A 139 -6.45 11.06 0.93
CA GLY A 139 -5.83 12.16 1.66
C GLY A 139 -6.71 12.67 2.82
N TRP A 140 -6.18 12.70 4.02
CA TRP A 140 -6.86 13.28 5.17
C TRP A 140 -6.56 14.78 5.30
N ASN A 141 -5.33 15.18 4.97
CA ASN A 141 -4.82 16.54 5.10
C ASN A 141 -5.28 17.38 3.90
N THR A 142 -6.41 18.04 4.06
CA THR A 142 -7.01 18.86 2.99
C THR A 142 -6.18 20.08 2.65
N ASP A 143 -5.34 20.55 3.55
CA ASP A 143 -4.42 21.69 3.30
C ASP A 143 -3.27 21.26 2.38
N GLU A 144 -2.67 20.09 2.61
CA GLU A 144 -1.68 19.46 1.73
C GLU A 144 -2.27 19.25 0.32
N LEU A 145 -3.47 18.67 0.25
CA LEU A 145 -4.17 18.48 -1.03
C LEU A 145 -4.43 19.83 -1.77
N ALA A 146 -4.75 20.89 -1.03
CA ALA A 146 -4.99 22.22 -1.62
C ALA A 146 -3.72 22.80 -2.26
N ASP A 147 -2.56 22.60 -1.64
CA ASP A 147 -1.27 23.01 -2.19
C ASP A 147 -0.91 22.26 -3.49
N HIS A 148 -1.45 21.08 -3.67
CA HIS A 148 -1.39 20.30 -4.92
C HIS A 148 -2.55 20.60 -5.90
N ASN A 149 -3.30 21.67 -5.66
CA ASN A 149 -4.44 22.08 -6.50
C ASN A 149 -5.56 21.04 -6.60
N VAL A 150 -5.72 20.17 -5.61
CA VAL A 150 -6.82 19.21 -5.55
C VAL A 150 -8.12 19.96 -5.18
N PRO A 151 -9.14 20.00 -6.06
CA PRO A 151 -10.33 20.78 -5.80
C PRO A 151 -11.10 20.26 -4.57
N PRO A 152 -11.58 21.15 -3.67
CA PRO A 152 -12.37 20.74 -2.52
C PRO A 152 -13.54 19.86 -2.89
N GLY A 153 -13.70 18.73 -2.16
CA GLY A 153 -14.79 17.80 -2.39
C GLY A 153 -14.68 16.91 -3.63
N ARG A 154 -13.69 17.11 -4.50
CA ARG A 154 -13.54 16.38 -5.76
C ARG A 154 -12.47 15.28 -5.73
N ARG A 155 -11.67 15.17 -4.67
CA ARG A 155 -10.55 14.22 -4.54
C ARG A 155 -10.90 12.76 -4.89
N ARG A 156 -12.13 12.31 -4.61
CA ARG A 156 -12.57 10.95 -4.93
C ARG A 156 -12.81 10.72 -6.43
N THR A 157 -13.38 11.72 -7.11
CA THR A 157 -13.56 11.68 -8.57
C THR A 157 -12.20 11.75 -9.25
N MET A 158 -11.34 12.66 -8.80
CA MET A 158 -9.99 12.83 -9.31
C MET A 158 -9.15 11.56 -9.15
N LEU A 159 -9.16 10.92 -7.96
CA LEU A 159 -8.45 9.66 -7.73
C LEU A 159 -8.95 8.55 -8.66
N ARG A 160 -10.26 8.45 -8.88
CA ARG A 160 -10.81 7.47 -9.81
C ARG A 160 -10.27 7.67 -11.22
N GLU A 161 -10.34 8.91 -11.74
CA GLU A 161 -9.83 9.22 -13.08
C GLU A 161 -8.33 8.97 -13.19
N TYR A 162 -7.56 9.26 -12.13
CA TYR A 162 -6.13 8.97 -12.08
C TYR A 162 -5.85 7.47 -12.20
N ILE A 163 -6.58 6.63 -11.45
CA ILE A 163 -6.44 5.17 -11.53
C ILE A 163 -6.84 4.66 -12.93
N GLU A 164 -7.96 5.15 -13.49
CA GLU A 164 -8.42 4.77 -14.82
C GLU A 164 -7.41 5.16 -15.90
N ALA A 165 -6.90 6.39 -15.87
CA ALA A 165 -5.89 6.90 -16.80
C ALA A 165 -4.55 6.14 -16.70
N MET A 166 -4.10 5.85 -15.47
CA MET A 166 -2.88 5.05 -15.26
C MET A 166 -3.08 3.62 -15.79
N ARG A 167 -4.24 3.00 -15.56
CA ARG A 167 -4.56 1.67 -16.09
C ARG A 167 -4.53 1.68 -17.62
N ALA A 168 -5.10 2.68 -18.30
CA ALA A 168 -5.01 2.82 -19.75
C ALA A 168 -3.54 2.87 -20.21
N LEU A 169 -2.72 3.71 -19.57
CA LEU A 169 -1.29 3.83 -19.88
C LEU A 169 -0.51 2.51 -19.65
N TRP A 170 -0.94 1.67 -18.71
CA TRP A 170 -0.29 0.38 -18.42
C TRP A 170 -0.70 -0.73 -19.38
N THR A 171 -1.95 -0.73 -19.87
CA THR A 171 -2.51 -1.89 -20.57
C THR A 171 -2.68 -1.68 -22.07
N GLU A 172 -2.95 -0.46 -22.52
CA GLU A 172 -3.24 -0.16 -23.91
C GLU A 172 -1.97 0.17 -24.70
N GLU A 173 -1.86 -0.32 -25.94
CA GLU A 173 -0.73 -0.01 -26.83
C GLU A 173 -0.70 1.50 -27.13
N GLU A 174 -1.83 2.02 -27.60
CA GLU A 174 -2.09 3.44 -27.82
C GLU A 174 -3.14 3.89 -26.81
N ALA A 175 -2.68 4.41 -25.67
CA ALA A 175 -3.52 4.83 -24.57
C ALA A 175 -4.06 6.26 -24.80
N GLU A 176 -5.33 6.47 -24.53
CA GLU A 176 -5.94 7.79 -24.44
C GLU A 176 -6.88 7.87 -23.24
N TYR A 177 -7.12 9.07 -22.74
CA TYR A 177 -8.07 9.29 -21.66
C TYR A 177 -8.71 10.68 -21.82
N ASP A 178 -10.04 10.78 -21.64
CA ASP A 178 -10.81 12.03 -21.73
C ASP A 178 -11.72 12.17 -20.51
N GLY A 179 -11.12 12.55 -19.37
CA GLY A 179 -11.80 12.83 -18.11
C GLY A 179 -11.91 14.31 -17.82
N GLU A 180 -12.41 14.61 -16.64
CA GLU A 180 -12.51 15.98 -16.13
C GLU A 180 -11.15 16.49 -15.62
N PHE A 181 -10.40 15.62 -14.91
CA PHE A 181 -9.13 15.96 -14.26
C PHE A 181 -7.91 15.45 -15.04
N VAL A 182 -8.09 14.44 -15.87
CA VAL A 182 -7.02 13.87 -16.68
C VAL A 182 -7.47 13.84 -18.14
N LYS A 183 -6.63 14.38 -19.02
CA LYS A 183 -6.92 14.33 -20.46
C LYS A 183 -5.63 14.23 -21.25
N PHE A 184 -5.51 13.21 -22.08
CA PHE A 184 -4.45 13.05 -23.06
C PHE A 184 -4.95 12.27 -24.27
N GLY A 185 -4.44 12.63 -25.45
CA GLY A 185 -4.73 11.91 -26.70
C GLY A 185 -3.89 10.67 -26.87
N PRO A 186 -4.08 9.92 -28.00
CA PRO A 186 -3.37 8.66 -28.25
C PRO A 186 -1.88 8.78 -28.02
N SER A 187 -1.36 7.93 -27.13
CA SER A 187 0.02 8.02 -26.63
C SER A 187 0.60 6.64 -26.36
N TRP A 188 1.89 6.48 -26.63
CA TRP A 188 2.65 5.31 -26.21
C TRP A 188 3.30 5.55 -24.87
N ALA A 189 3.12 4.61 -23.93
CA ALA A 189 3.74 4.66 -22.61
C ALA A 189 4.46 3.33 -22.31
N TRP A 190 5.75 3.30 -22.52
CA TRP A 190 6.63 2.16 -22.24
C TRP A 190 7.66 2.49 -21.16
N PRO A 191 8.15 1.50 -20.33
CA PRO A 191 7.73 0.09 -20.36
C PRO A 191 6.30 -0.10 -19.90
N LYS A 192 5.66 -1.17 -20.35
CA LYS A 192 4.45 -1.67 -19.69
C LYS A 192 4.84 -2.40 -18.40
N PRO A 193 3.98 -2.47 -17.38
CA PRO A 193 4.18 -3.36 -16.25
C PRO A 193 4.41 -4.81 -16.70
N VAL A 194 5.12 -5.59 -15.88
CA VAL A 194 5.23 -7.04 -16.07
C VAL A 194 3.90 -7.73 -15.74
N GLN A 195 3.23 -7.22 -14.71
CA GLN A 195 1.90 -7.67 -14.33
C GLN A 195 0.86 -7.21 -15.37
N SER A 196 -0.05 -8.11 -15.76
CA SER A 196 -1.22 -7.74 -16.58
C SER A 196 -2.20 -6.83 -15.82
N HIS A 197 -2.15 -6.85 -14.49
CA HIS A 197 -2.96 -6.04 -13.60
C HIS A 197 -2.15 -5.71 -12.33
N ILE A 198 -1.88 -4.43 -12.09
CA ILE A 198 -1.32 -3.97 -10.81
C ILE A 198 -2.48 -3.80 -9.82
N PRO A 199 -2.50 -4.54 -8.70
CA PRO A 199 -3.56 -4.41 -7.71
C PRO A 199 -3.59 -3.00 -7.09
N VAL A 200 -4.80 -2.44 -6.93
CA VAL A 200 -5.03 -1.15 -6.28
C VAL A 200 -5.90 -1.36 -5.05
N LEU A 201 -5.36 -1.10 -3.88
CA LEU A 201 -6.05 -1.20 -2.60
C LEU A 201 -6.31 0.21 -2.05
N VAL A 202 -7.40 0.41 -1.33
CA VAL A 202 -7.75 1.73 -0.78
C VAL A 202 -7.66 1.73 0.73
N GLY A 203 -6.79 2.57 1.29
CA GLY A 203 -6.75 2.86 2.71
C GLY A 203 -7.82 3.89 3.07
N ALA A 204 -8.86 3.45 3.76
CA ALA A 204 -9.97 4.30 4.16
C ALA A 204 -10.75 3.67 5.33
N ALA A 205 -11.48 4.50 6.09
CA ALA A 205 -12.39 4.01 7.12
C ALA A 205 -13.44 3.05 6.55
N GLY A 206 -13.77 1.99 7.28
CA GLY A 206 -14.73 0.94 6.92
C GLY A 206 -16.18 1.44 6.86
N THR A 207 -16.56 2.16 5.82
CA THR A 207 -17.90 2.71 5.63
C THR A 207 -18.52 2.29 4.30
N GLU A 208 -19.84 2.19 4.26
CA GLU A 208 -20.60 1.84 3.05
C GLU A 208 -20.23 2.75 1.86
N LYS A 209 -20.06 4.05 2.10
CA LYS A 209 -19.66 5.01 1.07
C LYS A 209 -18.28 4.69 0.47
N ASN A 210 -17.32 4.31 1.32
CA ASN A 210 -15.99 3.94 0.87
C ASN A 210 -16.02 2.59 0.15
N PHE A 211 -16.75 1.63 0.66
CA PHE A 211 -16.84 0.30 0.05
C PHE A 211 -17.55 0.30 -1.30
N LYS A 212 -18.59 1.13 -1.49
CA LYS A 212 -19.19 1.35 -2.81
C LYS A 212 -18.20 1.94 -3.82
N TRP A 213 -17.31 2.82 -3.36
CA TRP A 213 -16.26 3.37 -4.21
C TRP A 213 -15.19 2.31 -4.52
N ILE A 214 -14.75 1.54 -3.53
CA ILE A 214 -13.77 0.45 -3.65
C ILE A 214 -14.29 -0.61 -4.63
N ALA A 215 -15.48 -1.13 -4.43
CA ALA A 215 -16.08 -2.16 -5.27
C ALA A 215 -16.16 -1.75 -6.74
N ARG A 216 -16.29 -0.45 -7.04
CA ARG A 216 -16.34 0.06 -8.42
C ARG A 216 -14.96 0.32 -9.02
N SER A 217 -13.96 0.72 -8.24
CA SER A 217 -12.76 1.37 -8.78
C SER A 217 -11.43 0.71 -8.36
N ALA A 218 -11.46 -0.20 -7.38
CA ALA A 218 -10.26 -0.80 -6.79
C ALA A 218 -10.38 -2.32 -6.62
N ASP A 219 -9.34 -2.94 -6.07
CA ASP A 219 -9.24 -4.39 -5.92
C ASP A 219 -9.36 -4.83 -4.45
N GLY A 220 -9.36 -3.88 -3.52
CA GLY A 220 -9.50 -4.21 -2.11
C GLY A 220 -9.35 -3.01 -1.17
N TRP A 221 -9.25 -3.32 0.10
CA TRP A 221 -9.28 -2.39 1.22
C TRP A 221 -8.07 -2.58 2.14
N ILE A 222 -7.46 -1.48 2.58
CA ILE A 222 -6.51 -1.44 3.68
C ILE A 222 -7.21 -0.76 4.86
N THR A 223 -7.24 -1.41 6.03
CA THR A 223 -7.82 -0.84 7.24
C THR A 223 -7.03 0.38 7.72
N THR A 224 -7.64 1.22 8.52
CA THR A 224 -6.96 2.35 9.15
C THR A 224 -6.59 2.01 10.60
N PRO A 225 -5.64 2.73 11.24
CA PRO A 225 -5.30 2.51 12.65
C PRO A 225 -6.48 2.70 13.63
N ARG A 226 -7.64 3.15 13.15
CA ARG A 226 -8.88 3.35 13.93
C ARG A 226 -9.87 2.20 13.81
N ASP A 227 -9.66 1.29 12.85
CA ASP A 227 -10.50 0.12 12.64
C ASP A 227 -10.05 -1.00 13.59
N PHE A 228 -10.41 -0.90 14.88
CA PHE A 228 -10.04 -1.88 15.92
C PHE A 228 -10.87 -3.17 15.84
N ASP A 229 -12.12 -3.06 15.42
CA ASP A 229 -13.04 -4.16 15.15
C ASP A 229 -13.41 -4.07 13.66
N ILE A 230 -13.02 -5.10 12.90
CA ILE A 230 -13.21 -5.15 11.45
C ILE A 230 -14.30 -6.13 11.01
N ASP A 231 -14.93 -6.85 11.92
CA ASP A 231 -15.88 -7.91 11.59
C ASP A 231 -17.04 -7.38 10.74
N GLU A 232 -17.75 -6.37 11.23
CA GLU A 232 -18.86 -5.76 10.48
C GLU A 232 -18.38 -5.00 9.23
N PRO A 233 -17.31 -4.20 9.27
CA PRO A 233 -16.72 -3.63 8.06
C PRO A 233 -16.35 -4.66 6.98
N VAL A 234 -15.75 -5.78 7.33
CA VAL A 234 -15.38 -6.82 6.35
C VAL A 234 -16.62 -7.42 5.70
N LYS A 235 -17.64 -7.80 6.49
CA LYS A 235 -18.92 -8.30 5.95
C LYS A 235 -19.58 -7.28 5.03
N LEU A 236 -19.63 -6.01 5.45
CA LEU A 236 -20.19 -4.93 4.64
C LEU A 236 -19.44 -4.75 3.32
N LEU A 237 -18.10 -4.89 3.31
CA LEU A 237 -17.33 -4.84 2.08
C LEU A 237 -17.65 -6.02 1.17
N GLN A 238 -17.71 -7.24 1.71
CA GLN A 238 -18.02 -8.46 0.95
C GLN A 238 -19.42 -8.39 0.32
N ASP A 239 -20.42 -7.94 1.09
CA ASP A 239 -21.79 -7.74 0.60
C ASP A 239 -21.84 -6.66 -0.50
N THR A 240 -21.13 -5.55 -0.30
CA THR A 240 -21.03 -4.45 -1.29
C THR A 240 -20.34 -4.91 -2.57
N TRP A 241 -19.31 -5.75 -2.44
CA TRP A 241 -18.57 -6.34 -3.55
C TRP A 241 -19.46 -7.27 -4.39
N ALA A 242 -20.17 -8.17 -3.74
CA ALA A 242 -21.12 -9.07 -4.39
C ALA A 242 -22.27 -8.29 -5.06
N ALA A 243 -22.84 -7.28 -4.38
CA ALA A 243 -23.88 -6.42 -4.93
C ALA A 243 -23.44 -5.59 -6.15
N ALA A 244 -22.13 -5.30 -6.26
CA ALA A 244 -21.53 -4.64 -7.42
C ALA A 244 -21.25 -5.59 -8.59
N GLY A 245 -21.54 -6.89 -8.45
CA GLY A 245 -21.31 -7.91 -9.48
C GLY A 245 -19.83 -8.18 -9.77
N ARG A 246 -18.96 -7.97 -8.76
CA ARG A 246 -17.52 -8.24 -8.88
C ARG A 246 -17.24 -9.73 -8.71
N ASP A 247 -16.41 -10.28 -9.58
CA ASP A 247 -15.93 -11.65 -9.48
C ASP A 247 -14.92 -11.80 -8.31
N GLY A 248 -14.92 -12.98 -7.68
CA GLY A 248 -14.04 -13.30 -6.58
C GLY A 248 -14.32 -12.50 -5.30
N ALA A 249 -13.34 -12.44 -4.40
CA ALA A 249 -13.41 -11.68 -3.15
C ALA A 249 -12.49 -10.45 -3.19
N PRO A 250 -12.81 -9.36 -2.47
CA PRO A 250 -11.90 -8.23 -2.34
C PRO A 250 -10.64 -8.62 -1.57
N GLN A 251 -9.50 -8.05 -1.92
CA GLN A 251 -8.32 -8.12 -1.06
C GLN A 251 -8.55 -7.28 0.19
N ILE A 252 -8.21 -7.82 1.37
CA ILE A 252 -8.37 -7.14 2.65
C ILE A 252 -7.04 -7.18 3.40
N VAL A 253 -6.43 -6.01 3.56
CA VAL A 253 -5.18 -5.83 4.32
C VAL A 253 -5.54 -5.21 5.66
N ALA A 254 -5.36 -5.98 6.74
CA ALA A 254 -5.68 -5.53 8.10
C ALA A 254 -4.41 -5.03 8.81
N LEU A 255 -4.45 -3.81 9.32
CA LEU A 255 -3.37 -3.25 10.13
C LEU A 255 -3.43 -3.81 11.56
N ASP A 256 -2.31 -4.33 12.06
CA ASP A 256 -2.18 -4.77 13.45
C ASP A 256 -0.84 -4.35 14.06
N PHE A 257 -0.77 -4.39 15.39
CA PHE A 257 0.41 -3.99 16.14
C PHE A 257 1.10 -5.16 16.86
N LYS A 258 0.37 -6.29 17.02
CA LYS A 258 0.88 -7.48 17.70
C LYS A 258 0.28 -8.74 17.08
N PRO A 259 1.10 -9.77 16.83
CA PRO A 259 0.58 -11.07 16.41
C PRO A 259 -0.13 -11.75 17.58
N ASP A 260 -1.45 -11.80 17.50
CA ASP A 260 -2.32 -12.52 18.43
C ASP A 260 -2.89 -13.76 17.70
N PRO A 261 -2.61 -15.00 18.18
CA PRO A 261 -3.01 -16.22 17.48
C PRO A 261 -4.51 -16.34 17.24
N GLU A 262 -5.33 -16.03 18.27
CA GLU A 262 -6.77 -16.17 18.19
C GLU A 262 -7.36 -15.15 17.22
N LYS A 263 -6.88 -13.91 17.29
CA LYS A 263 -7.26 -12.83 16.39
C LYS A 263 -6.88 -13.12 14.94
N LEU A 264 -5.68 -13.60 14.70
CA LEU A 264 -5.20 -13.92 13.34
C LEU A 264 -5.99 -15.09 12.72
N ALA A 265 -6.30 -16.13 13.51
CA ALA A 265 -7.15 -17.22 13.05
C ALA A 265 -8.57 -16.73 12.72
N HIS A 266 -9.16 -15.91 13.58
CA HIS A 266 -10.46 -15.30 13.33
C HIS A 266 -10.47 -14.43 12.07
N TRP A 267 -9.46 -13.60 11.87
CA TRP A 267 -9.35 -12.74 10.68
C TRP A 267 -9.18 -13.54 9.39
N GLN A 268 -8.45 -14.65 9.45
CA GLN A 268 -8.36 -15.58 8.32
C GLN A 268 -9.73 -16.15 7.94
N GLU A 269 -10.49 -16.63 8.93
CA GLU A 269 -11.86 -17.14 8.70
C GLU A 269 -12.80 -16.07 8.16
N LEU A 270 -12.61 -14.82 8.59
CA LEU A 270 -13.37 -13.67 8.13
C LEU A 270 -13.05 -13.28 6.67
N GLY A 271 -11.90 -13.71 6.15
CA GLY A 271 -11.48 -13.44 4.77
C GLY A 271 -10.47 -12.31 4.63
N VAL A 272 -9.77 -11.94 5.71
CA VAL A 272 -8.58 -11.07 5.63
C VAL A 272 -7.51 -11.81 4.81
N THR A 273 -6.95 -11.13 3.81
CA THR A 273 -5.95 -11.70 2.90
C THR A 273 -4.52 -11.44 3.35
N GLU A 274 -4.30 -10.35 4.07
CA GLU A 274 -2.98 -9.95 4.56
C GLU A 274 -3.07 -9.20 5.89
N VAL A 275 -2.11 -9.43 6.79
CA VAL A 275 -1.97 -8.64 8.02
C VAL A 275 -0.68 -7.83 7.96
N LEU A 276 -0.80 -6.52 8.20
CA LEU A 276 0.26 -5.55 8.08
C LEU A 276 0.75 -5.09 9.44
N PHE A 277 2.02 -5.35 9.77
CA PHE A 277 2.64 -4.95 11.03
C PHE A 277 3.53 -3.72 10.88
N GLY A 278 3.36 -2.76 11.80
CA GLY A 278 4.17 -1.54 11.82
C GLY A 278 5.61 -1.78 12.31
N LEU A 279 6.59 -1.25 11.57
CA LEU A 279 7.98 -1.19 12.01
C LEU A 279 8.21 0.01 12.92
N PRO A 280 9.03 -0.11 13.98
CA PRO A 280 9.40 1.03 14.80
C PRO A 280 10.35 1.97 14.03
N ASP A 281 10.23 3.28 14.28
CA ASP A 281 11.16 4.30 13.78
C ASP A 281 12.41 4.32 14.68
N LYS A 282 13.34 3.43 14.40
CA LYS A 282 14.52 3.14 15.20
C LYS A 282 15.75 2.88 14.33
N THR A 283 16.88 2.63 14.98
CA THR A 283 18.11 2.19 14.31
C THR A 283 17.94 0.85 13.61
N GLU A 284 18.79 0.57 12.64
CA GLU A 284 18.76 -0.68 11.87
C GLU A 284 18.84 -1.92 12.78
N ASP A 285 19.74 -1.93 13.78
CA ASP A 285 19.89 -3.05 14.70
C ASP A 285 18.63 -3.29 15.56
N GLU A 286 17.97 -2.21 16.01
CA GLU A 286 16.74 -2.31 16.79
C GLU A 286 15.58 -2.85 15.94
N VAL A 287 15.48 -2.40 14.69
CA VAL A 287 14.46 -2.87 13.74
C VAL A 287 14.75 -4.33 13.36
N ALA A 288 16.00 -4.71 13.09
CA ALA A 288 16.38 -6.09 12.80
C ALA A 288 15.96 -7.04 13.95
N GLY A 289 16.28 -6.68 15.20
CA GLY A 289 15.84 -7.46 16.36
C GLY A 289 14.32 -7.50 16.53
N TYR A 290 13.59 -6.46 16.12
CA TYR A 290 12.12 -6.46 16.13
C TYR A 290 11.57 -7.42 15.08
N VAL A 291 12.06 -7.35 13.82
CA VAL A 291 11.63 -8.19 12.71
C VAL A 291 11.88 -9.66 13.00
N GLU A 292 13.07 -10.01 13.53
CA GLU A 292 13.41 -11.39 13.92
C GLU A 292 12.43 -11.95 14.95
N ARG A 293 12.14 -11.18 16.02
CA ARG A 293 11.16 -11.60 17.04
C ARG A 293 9.75 -11.75 16.49
N LEU A 294 9.33 -10.83 15.61
CA LEU A 294 8.00 -10.89 14.98
C LEU A 294 7.88 -12.12 14.08
N ALA A 295 8.87 -12.35 13.22
CA ALA A 295 8.92 -13.53 12.34
C ALA A 295 8.92 -14.84 13.15
N GLY A 296 9.70 -14.89 14.25
CA GLY A 296 9.71 -16.04 15.16
C GLY A 296 8.36 -16.31 15.82
N LYS A 297 7.62 -15.27 16.21
CA LYS A 297 6.26 -15.42 16.76
C LYS A 297 5.28 -15.92 15.72
N LEU A 298 5.29 -15.35 14.51
CA LEU A 298 4.41 -15.79 13.42
C LEU A 298 4.69 -17.24 13.03
N ALA A 299 5.97 -17.64 12.94
CA ALA A 299 6.35 -19.02 12.65
C ALA A 299 5.90 -20.01 13.75
N ALA A 300 5.73 -19.57 14.99
CA ALA A 300 5.25 -20.42 16.10
C ALA A 300 3.72 -20.62 16.10
N LEU A 301 2.96 -19.91 15.23
CA LEU A 301 1.50 -20.05 15.09
C LEU A 301 1.11 -21.22 14.15
N VAL A 302 2.09 -21.83 13.52
CA VAL A 302 1.99 -22.96 12.60
C VAL A 302 2.44 -24.23 13.30
#